data_7a32bc58e3565fe1f730829439caaa81
#
_entry.id   7a32bc58e3565fe1f730829439caaa81
#
_cell.length_a   1.000
_cell.length_b   1.000
_cell.length_c   1.000
_cell.angle_alpha   90.00
_cell.angle_beta   90.00
_cell.angle_gamma   90.00
#
_symmetry.space_group_name_H-M   'P 1'
#
loop_
_entity.id
_entity.type
_entity.pdbx_description
1 polymer ?
#
loop_
_entity_poly.entity_id
_entity_poly.type
_entity_poly.pdbx_seq_one_letter_code
_entity_poly.pdbx_strand_id
1 'polypeptide(L)'
;MTAAAVVVGAAAALAPVAANAAPAVTLPAAPVNQVVGGLAEAPGDFIYASQVISLQILASNIRLRSASLDRRASRLEAYAAAHPDTFFGQRAAATAERLRDRRADFGTISFTACRGGTGIAVGPYGTVTEGPC
;
A
#
# COMPACT_ATOMS: atom_id res chain seq x y z
N MET A 1 -61.43 18.13 -9.71
CA MET A 1 -60.62 17.24 -10.57
C MET A 1 -59.16 17.44 -10.16
N THR A 2 -58.65 16.58 -9.30
CA THR A 2 -57.28 16.64 -8.73
C THR A 2 -56.43 15.61 -9.41
N ALA A 3 -55.43 16.04 -10.19
CA ALA A 3 -54.45 15.17 -10.83
C ALA A 3 -53.29 14.92 -9.83
N ALA A 4 -53.11 13.66 -9.43
CA ALA A 4 -52.00 13.22 -8.60
C ALA A 4 -50.84 12.85 -9.53
N ALA A 5 -49.73 13.55 -9.40
CA ALA A 5 -48.45 13.21 -10.07
C ALA A 5 -47.74 12.15 -9.23
N VAL A 6 -47.56 10.96 -9.82
CA VAL A 6 -46.75 9.88 -9.27
C VAL A 6 -45.28 10.11 -9.69
N VAL A 7 -44.44 10.46 -8.73
CA VAL A 7 -42.99 10.52 -8.94
C VAL A 7 -42.43 9.11 -8.67
N VAL A 8 -42.03 8.42 -9.74
CA VAL A 8 -41.30 7.14 -9.66
C VAL A 8 -39.82 7.49 -9.41
N GLY A 9 -39.39 7.40 -8.18
CA GLY A 9 -37.97 7.49 -7.83
C GLY A 9 -37.25 6.18 -8.17
N ALA A 10 -36.43 6.18 -9.22
CA ALA A 10 -35.51 5.09 -9.47
C ALA A 10 -34.36 5.15 -8.45
N ALA A 11 -34.45 4.35 -7.42
CA ALA A 11 -33.35 4.10 -6.50
C ALA A 11 -32.33 3.21 -7.22
N ALA A 12 -31.30 3.82 -7.79
CA ALA A 12 -30.11 3.09 -8.23
C ALA A 12 -29.42 2.53 -6.99
N ALA A 13 -29.62 1.24 -6.75
CA ALA A 13 -28.86 0.50 -5.73
C ALA A 13 -27.39 0.44 -6.21
N LEU A 14 -26.58 1.35 -5.70
CA LEU A 14 -25.14 1.22 -5.75
C LEU A 14 -24.77 0.03 -4.83
N ALA A 15 -24.62 -1.15 -5.45
CA ALA A 15 -24.00 -2.27 -4.74
C ALA A 15 -22.60 -1.82 -4.27
N PRO A 16 -22.28 -1.94 -2.99
CA PRO A 16 -20.93 -1.68 -2.54
C PRO A 16 -20.04 -2.72 -3.21
N VAL A 17 -19.20 -2.27 -4.13
CA VAL A 17 -18.07 -3.06 -4.59
C VAL A 17 -17.31 -3.37 -3.32
N ALA A 18 -17.34 -4.64 -2.90
CA ALA A 18 -16.49 -5.11 -1.82
C ALA A 18 -15.05 -4.83 -2.25
N ALA A 19 -14.54 -3.69 -1.82
CA ALA A 19 -13.13 -3.43 -1.87
C ALA A 19 -12.50 -4.61 -1.13
N ASN A 20 -11.74 -5.45 -1.83
CA ASN A 20 -10.84 -6.38 -1.20
C ASN A 20 -9.92 -5.52 -0.33
N ALA A 21 -10.33 -5.32 0.90
CA ALA A 21 -9.51 -4.72 1.92
C ALA A 21 -8.29 -5.65 1.99
N ALA A 22 -7.18 -5.19 1.44
CA ALA A 22 -5.89 -5.73 1.84
C ALA A 22 -5.93 -5.82 3.37
N PRO A 23 -5.53 -6.97 3.97
CA PRO A 23 -5.58 -7.11 5.40
C PRO A 23 -4.98 -5.85 5.99
N ALA A 24 -5.78 -5.17 6.80
CA ALA A 24 -5.31 -4.01 7.55
C ALA A 24 -4.19 -4.54 8.42
N VAL A 25 -2.96 -4.37 7.95
CA VAL A 25 -1.80 -4.54 8.81
C VAL A 25 -1.97 -3.44 9.84
N THR A 26 -2.56 -3.80 10.96
CA THR A 26 -2.49 -3.00 12.18
C THR A 26 -1.02 -2.88 12.46
N LEU A 27 -0.41 -1.77 12.01
CA LEU A 27 0.86 -1.36 12.56
C LEU A 27 0.62 -1.27 14.06
N PRO A 28 1.37 -2.00 14.89
CA PRO A 28 1.48 -1.58 16.26
C PRO A 28 1.91 -0.13 16.16
N ALA A 29 1.03 0.76 16.59
CA ALA A 29 1.37 2.15 16.79
C ALA A 29 2.32 2.13 17.99
N ALA A 30 3.57 1.75 17.74
CA ALA A 30 4.64 2.17 18.62
C ALA A 30 4.59 3.69 18.52
N PRO A 31 4.14 4.37 19.57
CA PRO A 31 4.00 5.80 19.49
C PRO A 31 5.38 6.35 19.16
N VAL A 32 5.46 7.10 18.09
CA VAL A 32 6.68 7.78 17.65
C VAL A 32 7.31 8.54 18.83
N ASN A 33 6.51 8.93 19.81
CA ASN A 33 6.89 9.55 21.07
C ASN A 33 7.73 8.64 22.01
N GLN A 34 7.59 7.31 21.96
CA GLN A 34 8.44 6.43 22.77
C GLN A 34 9.84 6.28 22.18
N VAL A 35 9.95 6.31 20.85
CA VAL A 35 11.27 6.29 20.19
C VAL A 35 12.02 7.61 20.43
N VAL A 36 11.29 8.74 20.43
CA VAL A 36 11.89 10.07 20.64
C VAL A 36 12.22 10.32 22.13
N GLY A 37 11.45 9.77 23.07
CA GLY A 37 11.66 9.95 24.50
C GLY A 37 12.89 9.24 25.06
N GLY A 38 13.36 8.16 24.41
CA GLY A 38 14.58 7.41 24.78
C GLY A 38 15.88 7.91 24.14
N LEU A 39 15.83 8.98 23.34
CA LEU A 39 16.98 9.44 22.54
C LEU A 39 18.08 10.17 23.33
N ALA A 40 17.88 10.40 24.62
CA ALA A 40 18.77 11.26 25.41
C ALA A 40 19.86 10.51 26.20
N GLU A 41 19.85 9.18 26.24
CA GLU A 41 20.64 8.46 27.26
C GLU A 41 21.96 7.83 26.82
N ALA A 42 22.23 7.63 25.51
CA ALA A 42 23.53 7.10 25.10
C ALA A 42 24.00 7.62 23.72
N PRO A 43 25.34 7.81 23.54
CA PRO A 43 25.91 8.09 22.22
C PRO A 43 25.62 6.93 21.27
N GLY A 44 24.95 7.21 20.17
CA GLY A 44 24.49 6.21 19.18
C GLY A 44 22.99 5.92 19.16
N ASP A 45 22.24 6.30 20.20
CA ASP A 45 20.77 6.17 20.22
C ASP A 45 20.13 7.04 19.14
N PHE A 46 20.67 8.23 18.93
CA PHE A 46 20.21 9.14 17.91
C PHE A 46 20.38 8.55 16.49
N ILE A 47 21.52 7.89 16.22
CA ILE A 47 21.78 7.29 14.92
C ILE A 47 20.80 6.14 14.67
N TYR A 48 20.60 5.27 15.64
CA TYR A 48 19.64 4.16 15.51
C TYR A 48 18.22 4.66 15.32
N ALA A 49 17.79 5.63 16.11
CA ALA A 49 16.46 6.21 15.97
C ALA A 49 16.25 6.88 14.61
N SER A 50 17.25 7.59 14.08
CA SER A 50 17.17 8.17 12.75
C SER A 50 17.08 7.10 11.66
N GLN A 51 17.77 5.98 11.81
CA GLN A 51 17.66 4.82 10.91
C GLN A 51 16.26 4.21 10.96
N VAL A 52 15.70 3.99 12.15
CA VAL A 52 14.34 3.46 12.33
C VAL A 52 13.29 4.35 11.66
N ILE A 53 13.36 5.67 11.90
CA ILE A 53 12.46 6.64 11.27
C ILE A 53 12.60 6.60 9.75
N SER A 54 13.83 6.58 9.24
CA SER A 54 14.10 6.52 7.80
C SER A 54 13.54 5.24 7.17
N LEU A 55 13.68 4.09 7.84
CA LEU A 55 13.13 2.82 7.38
C LEU A 55 11.60 2.82 7.39
N GLN A 56 10.96 3.43 8.39
CA GLN A 56 9.49 3.55 8.44
C GLN A 56 8.96 4.43 7.31
N ILE A 57 9.62 5.55 7.01
CA ILE A 57 9.29 6.42 5.88
C ILE A 57 9.46 5.65 4.57
N LEU A 58 10.57 4.94 4.41
CA LEU A 58 10.84 4.12 3.23
C LEU A 58 9.79 3.03 3.05
N ALA A 59 9.45 2.30 4.11
CA ALA A 59 8.41 1.27 4.11
C ALA A 59 7.05 1.84 3.68
N SER A 60 6.68 3.01 4.21
CA SER A 60 5.45 3.71 3.84
C SER A 60 5.44 4.09 2.35
N ASN A 61 6.54 4.63 1.83
CA ASN A 61 6.69 4.99 0.42
C ASN A 61 6.60 3.75 -0.50
N ILE A 62 7.27 2.65 -0.14
CA ILE A 62 7.20 1.38 -0.88
C ILE A 62 5.76 0.89 -0.92
N ARG A 63 5.07 0.90 0.21
CA ARG A 63 3.68 0.46 0.34
C ARG A 63 2.74 1.29 -0.53
N LEU A 64 2.85 2.61 -0.47
CA LEU A 64 2.03 3.52 -1.28
C LEU A 64 2.29 3.34 -2.78
N ARG A 65 3.55 3.21 -3.20
CA ARG A 65 3.92 3.02 -4.60
C ARG A 65 3.45 1.66 -5.12
N SER A 66 3.70 0.58 -4.40
CA SER A 66 3.26 -0.76 -4.81
C SER A 66 1.73 -0.84 -4.91
N ALA A 67 0.99 -0.26 -3.97
CA ALA A 67 -0.47 -0.18 -4.03
C ALA A 67 -0.98 0.69 -5.19
N SER A 68 -0.27 1.77 -5.54
CA SER A 68 -0.65 2.60 -6.68
C SER A 68 -0.46 1.89 -8.02
N LEU A 69 0.64 1.12 -8.17
CA LEU A 69 0.88 0.30 -9.35
C LEU A 69 -0.18 -0.79 -9.48
N ASP A 70 -0.52 -1.45 -8.38
CA ASP A 70 -1.56 -2.47 -8.33
C ASP A 70 -2.92 -1.93 -8.81
N ARG A 71 -3.38 -0.81 -8.26
CA ARG A 71 -4.63 -0.17 -8.67
C ARG A 71 -4.64 0.25 -10.14
N ARG A 72 -3.51 0.74 -10.66
CA ARG A 72 -3.39 1.11 -12.08
C ARG A 72 -3.42 -0.11 -12.98
N ALA A 73 -2.69 -1.17 -12.64
CA ALA A 73 -2.70 -2.42 -13.37
C ALA A 73 -4.11 -3.00 -13.43
N SER A 74 -4.81 -3.10 -12.29
CA SER A 74 -6.17 -3.65 -12.24
C SER A 74 -7.18 -2.86 -13.08
N ARG A 75 -7.06 -1.53 -13.15
CA ARG A 75 -7.92 -0.71 -14.04
C ARG A 75 -7.67 -1.00 -15.51
N LEU A 76 -6.39 -1.14 -15.90
CA LEU A 76 -6.02 -1.45 -17.27
C LEU A 76 -6.42 -2.88 -17.66
N GLU A 77 -6.30 -3.83 -16.75
CA GLU A 77 -6.77 -5.21 -16.91
C GLU A 77 -8.29 -5.24 -17.15
N ALA A 78 -9.06 -4.50 -16.33
CA ALA A 78 -10.51 -4.40 -16.49
C ALA A 78 -10.90 -3.78 -17.85
N TYR A 79 -10.17 -2.73 -18.28
CA TYR A 79 -10.40 -2.13 -19.59
C TYR A 79 -10.04 -3.08 -20.72
N ALA A 80 -8.92 -3.79 -20.63
CA ALA A 80 -8.49 -4.78 -21.61
C ALA A 80 -9.50 -5.94 -21.74
N ALA A 81 -10.03 -6.40 -20.61
CA ALA A 81 -11.06 -7.44 -20.57
C ALA A 81 -12.38 -6.99 -21.23
N ALA A 82 -12.74 -5.71 -21.10
CA ALA A 82 -13.92 -5.14 -21.72
C ALA A 82 -13.75 -4.90 -23.24
N HIS A 83 -12.50 -4.78 -23.72
CA HIS A 83 -12.17 -4.43 -25.11
C HIS A 83 -11.07 -5.32 -25.72
N PRO A 84 -11.20 -6.67 -25.67
CA PRO A 84 -10.11 -7.60 -25.99
C PRO A 84 -9.63 -7.49 -27.44
N ASP A 85 -10.52 -7.22 -28.38
CA ASP A 85 -10.22 -7.21 -29.82
C ASP A 85 -9.84 -5.81 -30.34
N THR A 86 -9.70 -4.83 -29.46
CA THR A 86 -9.33 -3.47 -29.86
C THR A 86 -7.84 -3.22 -29.66
N PHE A 87 -7.26 -2.38 -30.50
CA PHE A 87 -5.87 -1.93 -30.36
C PHE A 87 -5.60 -1.34 -28.96
N PHE A 88 -6.53 -0.54 -28.43
CA PHE A 88 -6.38 0.06 -27.10
C PHE A 88 -6.51 -0.95 -25.98
N GLY A 89 -7.37 -1.97 -26.11
CA GLY A 89 -7.49 -3.06 -25.15
C GLY A 89 -6.21 -3.88 -25.06
N GLN A 90 -5.63 -4.26 -26.20
CA GLN A 90 -4.34 -4.99 -26.26
C GLN A 90 -3.20 -4.15 -25.66
N ARG A 91 -3.15 -2.85 -25.96
CA ARG A 91 -2.17 -1.95 -25.39
C ARG A 91 -2.34 -1.75 -23.88
N ALA A 92 -3.58 -1.74 -23.40
CA ALA A 92 -3.88 -1.68 -21.97
C ALA A 92 -3.39 -2.95 -21.25
N ALA A 93 -3.62 -4.14 -21.84
CA ALA A 93 -3.11 -5.41 -21.31
C ALA A 93 -1.58 -5.40 -21.16
N ALA A 94 -0.87 -5.05 -22.23
CA ALA A 94 0.60 -4.98 -22.21
C ALA A 94 1.13 -3.95 -21.20
N THR A 95 0.39 -2.85 -20.98
CA THR A 95 0.78 -1.85 -19.98
C THR A 95 0.51 -2.35 -18.57
N ALA A 96 -0.59 -3.06 -18.33
CA ALA A 96 -0.91 -3.66 -17.05
C ALA A 96 0.17 -4.67 -16.63
N GLU A 97 0.61 -5.52 -17.54
CA GLU A 97 1.69 -6.48 -17.31
C GLU A 97 2.97 -5.77 -16.87
N ARG A 98 3.41 -4.74 -17.57
CA ARG A 98 4.60 -3.94 -17.18
C ARG A 98 4.46 -3.31 -15.79
N LEU A 99 3.24 -2.90 -15.40
CA LEU A 99 3.00 -2.38 -14.05
C LEU A 99 3.06 -3.47 -13.00
N ARG A 100 2.63 -4.69 -13.31
CA ARG A 100 2.76 -5.88 -12.45
C ARG A 100 4.22 -6.24 -12.23
N ASP A 101 5.03 -6.24 -13.30
CA ASP A 101 6.47 -6.49 -13.22
C ASP A 101 7.15 -5.47 -12.31
N ARG A 102 6.91 -4.17 -12.54
CA ARG A 102 7.43 -3.11 -11.66
C ARG A 102 6.96 -3.24 -10.20
N ARG A 103 5.74 -3.73 -9.98
CA ARG A 103 5.28 -4.01 -8.63
C ARG A 103 6.05 -5.18 -8.01
N ALA A 104 6.35 -6.21 -8.78
CA ALA A 104 7.11 -7.37 -8.31
C ALA A 104 8.51 -6.97 -7.82
N ASP A 105 9.15 -5.97 -8.41
CA ASP A 105 10.44 -5.44 -7.96
C ASP A 105 10.40 -4.98 -6.49
N PHE A 106 9.28 -4.42 -6.03
CA PHE A 106 9.10 -4.06 -4.62
C PHE A 106 8.98 -5.27 -3.69
N GLY A 107 8.73 -6.46 -4.23
CA GLY A 107 8.71 -7.72 -3.49
C GLY A 107 10.09 -8.26 -3.14
N THR A 108 11.14 -7.76 -3.79
CA THR A 108 12.53 -8.18 -3.55
C THR A 108 13.30 -7.28 -2.59
N ILE A 109 12.71 -6.14 -2.22
CA ILE A 109 13.36 -5.14 -1.37
C ILE A 109 13.34 -5.60 0.09
N SER A 110 14.53 -5.57 0.74
CA SER A 110 14.63 -5.77 2.18
C SER A 110 15.71 -4.85 2.77
N PHE A 111 15.41 -4.28 3.95
CA PHE A 111 16.33 -3.46 4.72
C PHE A 111 16.18 -3.77 6.21
N THR A 112 17.28 -3.71 6.95
CA THR A 112 17.29 -3.95 8.38
C THR A 112 18.09 -2.87 9.11
N ALA A 113 17.64 -2.51 10.31
CA ALA A 113 18.40 -1.73 11.26
C ALA A 113 18.40 -2.46 12.60
N CYS A 114 19.58 -2.78 13.10
CA CYS A 114 19.78 -3.61 14.29
C CYS A 114 20.56 -2.88 15.35
N ARG A 115 20.17 -3.08 16.62
CA ARG A 115 20.90 -2.61 17.78
C ARG A 115 20.71 -3.54 18.99
N GLY A 116 21.80 -3.95 19.61
CA GLY A 116 21.73 -4.78 20.81
C GLY A 116 21.06 -6.14 20.63
N GLY A 117 21.10 -6.70 19.40
CA GLY A 117 20.46 -7.99 19.08
C GLY A 117 18.97 -7.91 18.74
N THR A 118 18.38 -6.71 18.76
CA THR A 118 17.01 -6.46 18.31
C THR A 118 16.99 -5.35 17.26
N GLY A 119 15.97 -5.34 16.41
CA GLY A 119 15.89 -4.35 15.37
C GLY A 119 14.57 -4.35 14.62
N ILE A 120 14.55 -3.53 13.57
CA ILE A 120 13.44 -3.39 12.65
C ILE A 120 13.87 -3.85 11.26
N ALA A 121 13.03 -4.62 10.60
CA ALA A 121 13.22 -5.03 9.22
C ALA A 121 12.06 -4.53 8.36
N VAL A 122 12.41 -3.96 7.21
CA VAL A 122 11.47 -3.67 6.13
C VAL A 122 11.61 -4.77 5.09
N GLY A 123 10.56 -5.50 4.87
CA GLY A 123 10.50 -6.61 3.93
C GLY A 123 9.70 -6.28 2.67
N PRO A 124 9.26 -7.33 1.94
CA PRO A 124 8.54 -7.21 0.69
C PRO A 124 7.35 -6.25 0.78
N TYR A 125 7.21 -5.43 -0.25
CA TYR A 125 6.11 -4.45 -0.39
C TYR A 125 6.00 -3.45 0.77
N GLY A 126 7.08 -3.21 1.53
CA GLY A 126 7.10 -2.29 2.66
C GLY A 126 6.49 -2.87 3.93
N THR A 127 6.46 -4.19 4.10
CA THR A 127 6.12 -4.81 5.39
C THR A 127 7.18 -4.44 6.42
N VAL A 128 6.75 -4.17 7.66
CA VAL A 128 7.66 -3.84 8.76
C VAL A 128 7.50 -4.90 9.83
N THR A 129 8.62 -5.45 10.27
CA THR A 129 8.68 -6.44 11.36
C THR A 129 9.72 -6.01 12.38
N GLU A 130 9.42 -6.24 13.65
CA GLU A 130 10.35 -6.05 14.76
C GLU A 130 10.76 -7.42 15.30
N GLY A 131 12.03 -7.56 15.67
CA GLY A 131 12.49 -8.84 16.16
C GLY A 131 13.99 -8.91 16.41
N PRO A 132 14.46 -10.12 16.73
CA PRO A 132 15.89 -10.35 16.88
C PRO A 132 16.61 -10.16 15.54
N CYS A 133 17.77 -9.62 15.58
CA CYS A 133 18.72 -9.57 14.50
C CYS A 133 19.75 -10.69 14.69
#